data_36ba48a19d58e45c329a1e4ce2216184
#
_entry.id   36ba48a19d58e45c329a1e4ce2216184
#
_cell.length_a   1.000
_cell.length_b   1.000
_cell.length_c   1.000
_cell.angle_alpha   90.00
_cell.angle_beta   90.00
_cell.angle_gamma   90.00
#
_symmetry.space_group_name_H-M   'P 1'
#
loop_
_entity.id
_entity.type
_entity.pdbx_description
1 polymer ?
#
loop_
_entity_poly.entity_id
_entity_poly.type
_entity_poly.pdbx_seq_one_letter_code
_entity_poly.pdbx_strand_id
1 'polypeptide(L)'
;MASRITFPAAFAQRNAVVPRIVLGTGALLTSMMLVGCMSVPVPDLPDRVPAVWSQTAAGQGVAVDARQWWKVLADARLNALVDEAVAGNLDLRQATLRLQAVRLLSGTSDARFRPEISASAKQVQDAAAVDTYFHAGVEAIWDLGLFGAAESARLGAQAANGNAEALRDAAQVAVIADVVRSYLDLSVAQAQVDLLGRQQAVDARGEQLGLVRQRLHLDEPGELDRLRARRAATRAAIAQANENAGNASRALALLLGRDGPDPAWNAYRTPPQLSAFTLQQVPADLLRHRPQILLAEADVLQAAAEKGSARASMFPKLSLGGSILYAYNLTQNARSNSDSSPSIGPYIDIPLWDWGQRRARYQSDDKQLDAALLGYRKAVLQGVAEVEGALGSLARQDSSIQSLQVADEAARQQVVRQARQVQLGLSSEFDGLETQRAALSAKADLIGAQGARVLAFASLYRAVGGAPLPAEPEGDAQ
;
A
#
# COMPACT_ATOMS: atom_id res chain seq x y z
N MET A 1 8.81 41.74 -92.28
CA MET A 1 8.76 40.32 -92.69
C MET A 1 7.91 39.57 -91.69
N ALA A 2 6.71 39.28 -92.12
CA ALA A 2 5.71 38.56 -91.32
C ALA A 2 5.85 37.06 -91.60
N SER A 3 5.79 36.25 -90.56
CA SER A 3 5.52 34.82 -90.72
C SER A 3 4.47 34.38 -89.74
N ARG A 4 3.30 34.11 -90.29
CA ARG A 4 2.14 33.47 -89.60
C ARG A 4 2.44 31.98 -89.47
N ILE A 5 2.19 31.43 -88.24
CA ILE A 5 2.11 30.00 -88.12
C ILE A 5 0.66 29.69 -87.61
N THR A 6 -0.04 28.93 -88.43
CA THR A 6 -1.39 28.40 -88.35
C THR A 6 -1.44 27.24 -87.38
N PHE A 7 -2.47 27.20 -86.51
CA PHE A 7 -2.88 26.02 -85.70
C PHE A 7 -3.78 25.11 -86.56
N PRO A 8 -3.69 23.79 -86.41
CA PRO A 8 -4.74 22.90 -86.77
C PRO A 8 -5.50 22.44 -85.53
N ALA A 9 -6.81 22.58 -85.56
CA ALA A 9 -7.75 21.97 -84.71
C ALA A 9 -7.86 20.47 -84.95
N ALA A 10 -7.76 19.65 -83.92
CA ALA A 10 -8.27 18.28 -83.95
C ALA A 10 -8.99 18.02 -82.66
N PHE A 11 -10.27 17.79 -82.83
CA PHE A 11 -11.31 17.53 -81.81
C PHE A 11 -11.33 16.06 -81.45
N ALA A 12 -11.57 15.81 -80.16
CA ALA A 12 -12.29 14.68 -79.54
C ALA A 12 -11.72 13.27 -79.69
N GLN A 13 -11.28 12.74 -78.52
CA GLN A 13 -11.90 11.52 -78.01
C GLN A 13 -11.71 11.45 -76.50
N ARG A 14 -12.85 11.66 -75.74
CA ARG A 14 -13.00 11.35 -74.36
C ARG A 14 -13.06 9.83 -74.17
N ASN A 15 -12.07 9.23 -73.55
CA ASN A 15 -12.25 7.91 -72.98
C ASN A 15 -12.21 8.02 -71.46
N ALA A 16 -13.34 7.62 -70.88
CA ALA A 16 -13.61 7.56 -69.45
C ALA A 16 -12.67 6.57 -68.76
N VAL A 17 -11.74 7.08 -67.98
CA VAL A 17 -10.83 6.29 -67.09
C VAL A 17 -11.04 6.68 -65.60
N VAL A 18 -12.19 7.24 -65.26
CA VAL A 18 -12.44 7.77 -63.90
C VAL A 18 -13.12 6.81 -62.91
N PRO A 19 -13.72 5.62 -63.22
CA PRO A 19 -14.35 4.86 -62.14
C PRO A 19 -13.49 3.80 -61.42
N ARG A 20 -12.25 3.55 -61.87
CA ARG A 20 -11.44 2.47 -61.18
C ARG A 20 -10.57 2.94 -60.02
N ILE A 21 -10.23 4.20 -59.94
CA ILE A 21 -9.43 4.72 -58.80
C ILE A 21 -10.33 4.96 -57.56
N VAL A 22 -11.59 5.33 -57.72
CA VAL A 22 -12.54 5.59 -56.62
C VAL A 22 -12.96 4.30 -55.91
N LEU A 23 -13.06 3.15 -56.62
CA LEU A 23 -13.34 1.87 -55.99
C LEU A 23 -12.15 1.29 -55.21
N GLY A 24 -10.91 1.56 -55.67
CA GLY A 24 -9.71 1.11 -54.96
C GLY A 24 -9.45 1.86 -53.64
N THR A 25 -9.73 3.15 -53.60
CA THR A 25 -9.58 3.97 -52.39
C THR A 25 -10.71 3.69 -51.36
N GLY A 26 -11.92 3.39 -51.81
CA GLY A 26 -13.01 2.96 -50.94
C GLY A 26 -12.74 1.62 -50.22
N ALA A 27 -12.20 0.64 -50.95
CA ALA A 27 -11.85 -0.67 -50.37
C ALA A 27 -10.64 -0.60 -49.41
N LEU A 28 -9.69 0.29 -49.67
CA LEU A 28 -8.57 0.51 -48.73
C LEU A 28 -9.02 1.21 -47.45
N LEU A 29 -9.91 2.19 -47.53
CA LEU A 29 -10.49 2.88 -46.37
C LEU A 29 -11.38 1.94 -45.54
N THR A 30 -12.14 1.04 -46.20
CA THR A 30 -13.00 0.07 -45.46
C THR A 30 -12.17 -1.04 -44.77
N SER A 31 -11.07 -1.49 -45.39
CA SER A 31 -10.16 -2.45 -44.74
C SER A 31 -9.36 -1.80 -43.56
N MET A 32 -9.08 -0.52 -43.64
CA MET A 32 -8.41 0.24 -42.57
C MET A 32 -9.34 0.46 -41.34
N MET A 33 -10.65 0.59 -41.56
CA MET A 33 -11.64 0.71 -40.49
C MET A 33 -11.87 -0.59 -39.74
N LEU A 34 -11.67 -1.77 -40.34
CA LEU A 34 -11.80 -3.08 -39.69
C LEU A 34 -10.61 -3.42 -38.76
N VAL A 35 -9.48 -2.75 -38.89
CA VAL A 35 -8.29 -2.94 -38.05
C VAL A 35 -8.30 -1.99 -36.84
N GLY A 36 -9.23 -1.05 -36.77
CA GLY A 36 -9.25 0.02 -35.75
C GLY A 36 -9.55 -0.42 -34.31
N CYS A 37 -10.19 -1.57 -34.10
CA CYS A 37 -10.47 -2.11 -32.77
C CYS A 37 -9.42 -3.14 -32.35
N MET A 38 -8.18 -2.72 -32.10
CA MET A 38 -7.17 -3.61 -31.54
C MET A 38 -7.24 -3.55 -30.02
N SER A 39 -7.63 -4.68 -29.40
CA SER A 39 -7.55 -4.84 -27.95
C SER A 39 -6.11 -4.87 -27.45
N VAL A 40 -5.87 -4.32 -26.30
CA VAL A 40 -4.60 -4.46 -25.59
C VAL A 40 -4.62 -5.82 -24.88
N PRO A 41 -3.75 -6.77 -25.26
CA PRO A 41 -3.73 -8.06 -24.57
C PRO A 41 -3.21 -7.85 -23.15
N VAL A 42 -4.09 -8.09 -22.17
CA VAL A 42 -3.69 -8.22 -20.77
C VAL A 42 -3.22 -9.65 -20.56
N PRO A 43 -1.99 -9.88 -20.09
CA PRO A 43 -1.49 -11.23 -19.86
C PRO A 43 -2.23 -11.91 -18.71
N ASP A 44 -2.49 -13.21 -18.84
CA ASP A 44 -3.01 -14.02 -17.75
C ASP A 44 -2.01 -14.06 -16.60
N LEU A 45 -2.49 -13.78 -15.40
CA LEU A 45 -1.68 -13.84 -14.19
C LEU A 45 -1.66 -15.28 -13.67
N PRO A 46 -0.49 -15.94 -13.54
CA PRO A 46 -0.43 -17.32 -13.10
C PRO A 46 -0.67 -17.44 -11.61
N ASP A 47 -1.84 -17.93 -11.22
CA ASP A 47 -2.20 -18.31 -9.84
C ASP A 47 -1.51 -19.61 -9.41
N ARG A 48 -0.21 -19.56 -9.09
CA ARG A 48 0.52 -20.70 -8.53
C ARG A 48 0.70 -20.51 -7.03
N VAL A 49 -0.38 -20.72 -6.29
CA VAL A 49 -0.37 -20.70 -4.82
C VAL A 49 -0.51 -22.14 -4.32
N PRO A 50 0.16 -22.52 -3.21
CA PRO A 50 -0.01 -23.85 -2.61
C PRO A 50 -1.49 -24.08 -2.23
N ALA A 51 -1.99 -25.29 -2.51
CA ALA A 51 -3.37 -25.64 -2.15
C ALA A 51 -3.58 -25.75 -0.63
N VAL A 52 -2.52 -26.01 0.13
CA VAL A 52 -2.53 -26.18 1.60
C VAL A 52 -1.27 -25.55 2.18
N TRP A 53 -1.39 -24.90 3.34
CA TRP A 53 -0.25 -24.40 4.09
C TRP A 53 0.53 -25.57 4.70
N SER A 54 1.87 -25.46 4.77
CA SER A 54 2.73 -26.50 5.37
C SER A 54 2.49 -26.65 6.87
N GLN A 55 2.06 -25.56 7.52
CA GLN A 55 1.67 -25.52 8.92
C GLN A 55 0.20 -25.13 9.03
N THR A 56 -0.62 -26.08 9.44
CA THR A 56 -2.01 -25.81 9.81
C THR A 56 -2.03 -25.15 11.18
N ALA A 57 -2.71 -24.01 11.31
CA ALA A 57 -3.09 -23.51 12.63
C ALA A 57 -4.03 -24.53 13.25
N ALA A 58 -3.46 -25.45 14.03
CA ALA A 58 -4.22 -26.53 14.66
C ALA A 58 -5.07 -25.93 15.79
N GLY A 59 -6.37 -25.89 15.61
CA GLY A 59 -7.29 -25.51 16.67
C GLY A 59 -8.74 -25.65 16.24
N GLN A 60 -9.51 -26.40 17.00
CA GLN A 60 -10.97 -26.21 17.08
C GLN A 60 -11.18 -24.90 17.81
N GLY A 61 -11.23 -23.79 17.09
CA GLY A 61 -11.37 -22.44 17.67
C GLY A 61 -12.43 -21.63 16.98
N VAL A 62 -12.65 -20.41 17.47
CA VAL A 62 -13.60 -19.46 16.90
C VAL A 62 -13.12 -19.04 15.50
N ALA A 63 -14.05 -19.03 14.55
CA ALA A 63 -13.81 -18.45 13.25
C ALA A 63 -13.47 -16.97 13.39
N VAL A 64 -12.33 -16.56 12.86
CA VAL A 64 -11.90 -15.17 12.92
C VAL A 64 -12.32 -14.48 11.64
N ASP A 65 -13.15 -13.44 11.78
CA ASP A 65 -13.41 -12.53 10.67
C ASP A 65 -12.10 -11.77 10.34
N ALA A 66 -11.55 -12.02 9.17
CA ALA A 66 -10.33 -11.36 8.72
C ALA A 66 -10.47 -9.82 8.76
N ARG A 67 -11.67 -9.27 8.62
CA ARG A 67 -11.95 -7.82 8.64
C ARG A 67 -11.88 -7.19 10.03
N GLN A 68 -12.03 -7.98 11.08
CA GLN A 68 -12.06 -7.53 12.46
C GLN A 68 -11.27 -8.47 13.38
N TRP A 69 -10.16 -8.98 12.84
CA TRP A 69 -9.34 -10.02 13.47
C TRP A 69 -8.89 -9.68 14.90
N TRP A 70 -8.67 -8.40 15.22
CA TRP A 70 -8.26 -7.96 16.55
C TRP A 70 -9.34 -8.16 17.63
N LYS A 71 -10.62 -8.29 17.23
CA LYS A 71 -11.73 -8.54 18.17
C LYS A 71 -11.63 -9.89 18.87
N VAL A 72 -10.89 -10.85 18.31
CA VAL A 72 -10.57 -12.14 18.98
C VAL A 72 -9.80 -11.94 20.28
N LEU A 73 -9.11 -10.83 20.44
CA LEU A 73 -8.42 -10.48 21.68
C LEU A 73 -9.37 -10.07 22.82
N ALA A 74 -10.67 -9.94 22.53
CA ALA A 74 -11.75 -9.63 23.48
C ALA A 74 -11.48 -8.41 24.39
N ASP A 75 -10.75 -7.42 23.86
CA ASP A 75 -10.41 -6.19 24.58
C ASP A 75 -11.18 -5.00 23.99
N ALA A 76 -12.18 -4.51 24.74
CA ALA A 76 -13.03 -3.41 24.30
C ALA A 76 -12.26 -2.09 24.12
N ARG A 77 -11.17 -1.88 24.89
CA ARG A 77 -10.33 -0.68 24.76
C ARG A 77 -9.50 -0.73 23.49
N LEU A 78 -8.92 -1.89 23.18
CA LEU A 78 -8.23 -2.09 21.92
C LEU A 78 -9.17 -1.84 20.74
N ASN A 79 -10.39 -2.34 20.79
CA ASN A 79 -11.39 -2.10 19.75
C ASN A 79 -11.63 -0.60 19.53
N ALA A 80 -11.86 0.15 20.63
CA ALA A 80 -12.06 1.60 20.56
C ALA A 80 -10.84 2.34 20.00
N LEU A 81 -9.61 1.93 20.35
CA LEU A 81 -8.38 2.51 19.83
C LEU A 81 -8.20 2.25 18.33
N VAL A 82 -8.55 1.05 17.86
CA VAL A 82 -8.52 0.73 16.43
C VAL A 82 -9.54 1.57 15.66
N ASP A 83 -10.78 1.68 16.17
CA ASP A 83 -11.83 2.49 15.53
C ASP A 83 -11.41 3.97 15.47
N GLU A 84 -10.84 4.50 16.54
CA GLU A 84 -10.31 5.87 16.58
C GLU A 84 -9.14 6.07 15.61
N ALA A 85 -8.21 5.12 15.53
CA ALA A 85 -7.09 5.20 14.60
C ALA A 85 -7.55 5.18 13.14
N VAL A 86 -8.49 4.30 12.80
CA VAL A 86 -9.05 4.25 11.43
C VAL A 86 -9.72 5.57 11.05
N ALA A 87 -10.37 6.24 12.00
CA ALA A 87 -11.02 7.54 11.76
C ALA A 87 -10.04 8.72 11.75
N GLY A 88 -8.99 8.70 12.59
CA GLY A 88 -8.12 9.85 12.89
C GLY A 88 -6.70 9.78 12.31
N ASN A 89 -6.23 8.62 11.87
CA ASN A 89 -4.86 8.45 11.42
C ASN A 89 -4.53 9.29 10.18
N LEU A 90 -3.43 10.05 10.25
CA LEU A 90 -3.04 11.00 9.20
C LEU A 90 -2.53 10.30 7.94
N ASP A 91 -1.83 9.17 8.06
CA ASP A 91 -1.32 8.43 6.91
C ASP A 91 -2.46 7.78 6.12
N LEU A 92 -3.43 7.19 6.81
CA LEU A 92 -4.63 6.63 6.18
C LEU A 92 -5.46 7.71 5.50
N ARG A 93 -5.62 8.86 6.15
CA ARG A 93 -6.32 10.02 5.55
C ARG A 93 -5.58 10.54 4.32
N GLN A 94 -4.25 10.62 4.36
CA GLN A 94 -3.43 11.02 3.22
C GLN A 94 -3.58 10.03 2.05
N ALA A 95 -3.55 8.72 2.31
CA ALA A 95 -3.77 7.69 1.30
C ALA A 95 -5.17 7.79 0.67
N THR A 96 -6.19 8.06 1.49
CA THR A 96 -7.57 8.26 1.02
C THR A 96 -7.69 9.49 0.10
N LEU A 97 -7.08 10.61 0.46
CA LEU A 97 -7.08 11.81 -0.38
C LEU A 97 -6.33 11.59 -1.70
N ARG A 98 -5.24 10.83 -1.68
CA ARG A 98 -4.52 10.43 -2.91
C ARG A 98 -5.38 9.56 -3.81
N LEU A 99 -6.11 8.60 -3.25
CA LEU A 99 -7.07 7.79 -4.01
C LEU A 99 -8.16 8.66 -4.66
N GLN A 100 -8.74 9.60 -3.91
CA GLN A 100 -9.73 10.55 -4.46
C GLN A 100 -9.14 11.38 -5.60
N ALA A 101 -7.92 11.87 -5.47
CA ALA A 101 -7.24 12.62 -6.54
C ALA A 101 -7.03 11.76 -7.80
N VAL A 102 -6.62 10.50 -7.65
CA VAL A 102 -6.46 9.57 -8.77
C VAL A 102 -7.81 9.26 -9.42
N ARG A 103 -8.87 9.04 -8.65
CA ARG A 103 -10.23 8.82 -9.18
C ARG A 103 -10.73 10.00 -10.01
N LEU A 104 -10.50 11.24 -9.57
CA LEU A 104 -10.86 12.43 -10.33
C LEU A 104 -10.13 12.49 -11.68
N LEU A 105 -8.82 12.20 -11.71
CA LEU A 105 -8.04 12.17 -12.95
C LEU A 105 -8.44 11.01 -13.85
N SER A 106 -8.69 9.83 -13.29
CA SER A 106 -9.09 8.64 -14.04
C SER A 106 -10.46 8.79 -14.68
N GLY A 107 -11.38 9.50 -14.02
CA GLY A 107 -12.70 9.84 -14.58
C GLY A 107 -12.63 10.70 -15.85
N THR A 108 -11.48 11.36 -16.08
CA THR A 108 -11.23 12.15 -17.30
C THR A 108 -10.27 11.48 -18.29
N SER A 109 -9.93 10.20 -18.08
CA SER A 109 -8.98 9.47 -18.93
C SER A 109 -9.37 9.43 -20.41
N ASP A 110 -10.67 9.41 -20.70
CA ASP A 110 -11.23 9.45 -22.04
C ASP A 110 -11.34 10.87 -22.62
N ALA A 111 -11.13 11.91 -21.81
CA ALA A 111 -11.33 13.31 -22.24
C ALA A 111 -10.44 13.69 -23.42
N ARG A 112 -9.19 13.19 -23.46
CA ARG A 112 -8.28 13.43 -24.56
C ARG A 112 -8.71 12.82 -25.91
N PHE A 113 -9.67 11.89 -25.88
CA PHE A 113 -10.29 11.28 -27.04
C PHE A 113 -11.73 11.80 -27.29
N ARG A 114 -12.05 12.94 -26.69
CA ARG A 114 -13.26 13.72 -26.97
C ARG A 114 -12.88 15.01 -27.66
N PRO A 115 -13.82 15.69 -28.36
CA PRO A 115 -13.53 16.98 -28.96
C PRO A 115 -13.07 17.99 -27.89
N GLU A 116 -11.87 18.52 -28.07
CA GLU A 116 -11.33 19.63 -27.25
C GLU A 116 -11.60 20.94 -28.00
N ILE A 117 -12.19 21.92 -27.32
CA ILE A 117 -12.47 23.23 -27.89
C ILE A 117 -11.58 24.25 -27.14
N SER A 118 -10.74 24.94 -27.87
CA SER A 118 -9.87 25.99 -27.34
C SER A 118 -10.09 27.31 -28.07
N ALA A 119 -9.93 28.43 -27.35
CA ALA A 119 -9.89 29.74 -27.94
C ALA A 119 -8.49 30.34 -27.74
N SER A 120 -7.93 30.90 -28.77
CA SER A 120 -6.61 31.51 -28.72
C SER A 120 -6.62 32.91 -29.33
N ALA A 121 -5.83 33.80 -28.77
CA ALA A 121 -5.55 35.11 -29.30
C ALA A 121 -4.04 35.35 -29.27
N LYS A 122 -3.46 35.67 -30.37
CA LYS A 122 -2.01 35.93 -30.48
C LYS A 122 -1.70 37.05 -31.47
N GLN A 123 -0.67 37.80 -31.15
CA GLN A 123 -0.06 38.73 -32.11
C GLN A 123 1.05 38.02 -32.87
N VAL A 124 1.03 38.10 -34.18
CA VAL A 124 2.04 37.51 -35.07
C VAL A 124 2.63 38.62 -35.89
N GLN A 125 3.96 38.77 -35.85
CA GLN A 125 4.71 39.67 -36.69
C GLN A 125 5.25 38.88 -37.88
N ASP A 126 4.89 39.28 -39.08
CA ASP A 126 5.49 38.73 -40.30
C ASP A 126 6.87 39.38 -40.52
N ALA A 127 7.93 38.61 -40.35
CA ALA A 127 9.30 39.08 -40.50
C ALA A 127 9.65 39.50 -41.92
N ALA A 128 8.93 39.01 -42.92
CA ALA A 128 9.15 39.29 -44.33
C ALA A 128 8.35 40.52 -44.83
N ALA A 129 7.19 40.80 -44.25
CA ALA A 129 6.24 41.79 -44.74
C ALA A 129 6.13 43.05 -43.84
N VAL A 130 6.89 43.18 -42.76
CA VAL A 130 6.83 44.31 -41.80
C VAL A 130 5.45 44.50 -41.16
N ASP A 131 4.50 43.61 -41.42
CA ASP A 131 3.14 43.69 -40.93
C ASP A 131 2.96 42.90 -39.62
N THR A 132 2.17 43.44 -38.72
CA THR A 132 1.78 42.79 -37.48
C THR A 132 0.29 42.45 -37.51
N TYR A 133 -0.01 41.21 -37.30
CA TYR A 133 -1.38 40.70 -37.30
C TYR A 133 -1.83 40.29 -35.92
N PHE A 134 -3.06 40.61 -35.57
CA PHE A 134 -3.76 40.05 -34.42
C PHE A 134 -4.63 38.91 -34.95
N HIS A 135 -4.35 37.71 -34.40
CA HIS A 135 -5.12 36.51 -34.72
C HIS A 135 -5.93 36.12 -33.49
N ALA A 136 -7.24 35.98 -33.62
CA ALA A 136 -8.11 35.43 -32.62
C ALA A 136 -8.95 34.32 -33.25
N GLY A 137 -9.10 33.19 -32.57
CA GLY A 137 -9.83 32.11 -33.16
C GLY A 137 -10.28 31.06 -32.11
N VAL A 138 -11.20 30.25 -32.56
CA VAL A 138 -11.66 29.04 -31.85
C VAL A 138 -11.26 27.85 -32.67
N GLU A 139 -10.65 26.87 -32.02
CA GLU A 139 -10.20 25.61 -32.62
C GLU A 139 -10.87 24.45 -31.88
N ALA A 140 -11.33 23.45 -32.63
CA ALA A 140 -11.82 22.19 -32.09
C ALA A 140 -10.97 21.05 -32.69
N ILE A 141 -10.42 20.20 -31.82
CA ILE A 141 -9.63 19.02 -32.22
C ILE A 141 -10.20 17.80 -31.51
N TRP A 142 -10.39 16.74 -32.28
CA TRP A 142 -10.85 15.45 -31.78
C TRP A 142 -9.89 14.34 -32.23
N ASP A 143 -9.09 13.81 -31.31
CA ASP A 143 -8.29 12.59 -31.52
C ASP A 143 -9.21 11.38 -31.41
N LEU A 144 -9.28 10.55 -32.43
CA LEU A 144 -10.17 9.38 -32.45
C LEU A 144 -9.62 8.19 -31.65
N GLY A 145 -8.42 8.25 -31.11
CA GLY A 145 -7.84 7.23 -30.23
C GLY A 145 -7.74 5.84 -30.84
N LEU A 146 -7.49 5.73 -32.15
CA LEU A 146 -7.48 4.47 -32.90
C LEU A 146 -6.27 3.60 -32.52
N PHE A 147 -6.24 2.37 -33.06
CA PHE A 147 -5.15 1.38 -32.90
C PHE A 147 -4.81 1.03 -31.45
N GLY A 148 -5.80 1.13 -30.55
CA GLY A 148 -5.63 0.80 -29.13
C GLY A 148 -5.15 1.96 -28.24
N ALA A 149 -5.03 3.19 -28.77
CA ALA A 149 -4.60 4.33 -27.97
C ALA A 149 -5.60 4.67 -26.86
N ALA A 150 -6.91 4.72 -27.18
CA ALA A 150 -7.95 4.97 -26.19
C ALA A 150 -8.06 3.83 -25.16
N GLU A 151 -7.97 2.58 -25.62
CA GLU A 151 -8.02 1.40 -24.74
C GLU A 151 -6.82 1.37 -23.78
N SER A 152 -5.61 1.66 -24.28
CA SER A 152 -4.41 1.78 -23.45
C SER A 152 -4.56 2.86 -22.38
N ALA A 153 -5.18 4.00 -22.71
CA ALA A 153 -5.41 5.06 -21.74
C ALA A 153 -6.40 4.64 -20.65
N ARG A 154 -7.48 3.94 -21.00
CA ARG A 154 -8.43 3.39 -20.02
C ARG A 154 -7.76 2.36 -19.13
N LEU A 155 -6.99 1.44 -19.72
CA LEU A 155 -6.26 0.43 -18.95
C LEU A 155 -5.26 1.07 -17.98
N GLY A 156 -4.53 2.12 -18.40
CA GLY A 156 -3.64 2.89 -17.54
C GLY A 156 -4.39 3.60 -16.40
N ALA A 157 -5.57 4.16 -16.68
CA ALA A 157 -6.42 4.78 -15.67
C ALA A 157 -6.96 3.74 -14.66
N GLN A 158 -7.35 2.56 -15.14
CA GLN A 158 -7.76 1.44 -14.29
C GLN A 158 -6.60 0.98 -13.40
N ALA A 159 -5.40 0.82 -13.96
CA ALA A 159 -4.19 0.47 -13.22
C ALA A 159 -3.86 1.50 -12.13
N ALA A 160 -3.93 2.79 -12.45
CA ALA A 160 -3.70 3.87 -11.49
C ALA A 160 -4.71 3.85 -10.34
N ASN A 161 -6.00 3.60 -10.62
CA ASN A 161 -7.03 3.46 -9.59
C ASN A 161 -6.75 2.24 -8.71
N GLY A 162 -6.50 1.06 -9.30
CA GLY A 162 -6.19 -0.15 -8.55
C GLY A 162 -4.95 0.01 -7.66
N ASN A 163 -3.90 0.68 -8.16
CA ASN A 163 -2.70 1.00 -7.39
C ASN A 163 -3.04 1.90 -6.18
N ALA A 164 -3.80 2.98 -6.39
CA ALA A 164 -4.16 3.91 -5.32
C ALA A 164 -5.09 3.26 -4.28
N GLU A 165 -6.00 2.38 -4.69
CA GLU A 165 -6.85 1.58 -3.79
C GLU A 165 -6.01 0.62 -2.95
N ALA A 166 -5.11 -0.12 -3.59
CA ALA A 166 -4.23 -1.05 -2.89
C ALA A 166 -3.28 -0.33 -1.91
N LEU A 167 -2.80 0.88 -2.23
CA LEU A 167 -2.01 1.71 -1.31
C LEU A 167 -2.82 2.16 -0.10
N ARG A 168 -4.08 2.57 -0.28
CA ARG A 168 -4.97 2.92 0.84
C ARG A 168 -5.22 1.70 1.73
N ASP A 169 -5.48 0.54 1.14
CA ASP A 169 -5.73 -0.71 1.88
C ASP A 169 -4.48 -1.16 2.63
N ALA A 170 -3.30 -1.03 2.01
CA ALA A 170 -2.02 -1.30 2.68
C ALA A 170 -1.80 -0.39 3.89
N ALA A 171 -2.11 0.91 3.77
CA ALA A 171 -2.02 1.86 4.87
C ALA A 171 -2.97 1.48 6.02
N GLN A 172 -4.21 1.09 5.72
CA GLN A 172 -5.17 0.66 6.73
C GLN A 172 -4.72 -0.60 7.47
N VAL A 173 -4.27 -1.63 6.73
CA VAL A 173 -3.73 -2.87 7.32
C VAL A 173 -2.54 -2.57 8.23
N ALA A 174 -1.64 -1.67 7.80
CA ALA A 174 -0.49 -1.26 8.59
C ALA A 174 -0.92 -0.53 9.87
N VAL A 175 -1.80 0.47 9.76
CA VAL A 175 -2.29 1.25 10.92
C VAL A 175 -2.94 0.34 11.96
N ILE A 176 -3.84 -0.57 11.56
CA ILE A 176 -4.49 -1.50 12.49
C ILE A 176 -3.46 -2.41 13.18
N ALA A 177 -2.53 -2.99 12.42
CA ALA A 177 -1.49 -3.85 12.98
C ALA A 177 -0.56 -3.09 13.95
N ASP A 178 -0.21 -1.85 13.61
CA ASP A 178 0.67 -1.01 14.44
C ASP A 178 -0.03 -0.51 15.71
N VAL A 179 -1.36 -0.25 15.68
CA VAL A 179 -2.16 0.03 16.88
C VAL A 179 -2.19 -1.17 17.81
N VAL A 180 -2.49 -2.37 17.28
CA VAL A 180 -2.48 -3.60 18.08
C VAL A 180 -1.11 -3.83 18.70
N ARG A 181 -0.04 -3.66 17.93
CA ARG A 181 1.33 -3.81 18.40
C ARG A 181 1.66 -2.80 19.50
N SER A 182 1.43 -1.51 19.27
CA SER A 182 1.75 -0.45 20.23
C SER A 182 0.96 -0.60 21.53
N TYR A 183 -0.33 -1.00 21.44
CA TYR A 183 -1.15 -1.29 22.60
C TYR A 183 -0.62 -2.49 23.39
N LEU A 184 -0.19 -3.53 22.70
CA LEU A 184 0.39 -4.73 23.31
C LEU A 184 1.74 -4.42 23.98
N ASP A 185 2.63 -3.71 23.27
CA ASP A 185 3.93 -3.28 23.79
C ASP A 185 3.75 -2.44 25.08
N LEU A 186 2.77 -1.55 25.10
CA LEU A 186 2.40 -0.77 26.28
C LEU A 186 1.94 -1.68 27.42
N SER A 187 1.03 -2.61 27.16
CA SER A 187 0.46 -3.50 28.17
C SER A 187 1.51 -4.44 28.76
N VAL A 188 2.40 -4.99 27.92
CA VAL A 188 3.51 -5.86 28.35
C VAL A 188 4.53 -5.07 29.17
N ALA A 189 4.90 -3.86 28.71
CA ALA A 189 5.84 -3.00 29.45
C ALA A 189 5.27 -2.62 30.84
N GLN A 190 3.98 -2.31 30.95
CA GLN A 190 3.32 -2.05 32.24
C GLN A 190 3.31 -3.27 33.16
N ALA A 191 3.06 -4.46 32.60
CA ALA A 191 3.14 -5.71 33.36
C ALA A 191 4.58 -5.97 33.88
N GLN A 192 5.60 -5.66 33.06
CA GLN A 192 6.99 -5.74 33.47
C GLN A 192 7.32 -4.74 34.60
N VAL A 193 6.83 -3.50 34.52
CA VAL A 193 7.01 -2.50 35.59
C VAL A 193 6.40 -3.00 36.91
N ASP A 194 5.19 -3.58 36.91
CA ASP A 194 4.57 -4.15 38.12
C ASP A 194 5.42 -5.29 38.69
N LEU A 195 5.85 -6.25 37.86
CA LEU A 195 6.67 -7.39 38.30
C LEU A 195 8.04 -6.94 38.83
N LEU A 196 8.69 -6.02 38.17
CA LEU A 196 9.97 -5.45 38.59
C LEU A 196 9.82 -4.63 39.89
N GLY A 197 8.70 -3.94 40.09
CA GLY A 197 8.37 -3.28 41.32
C GLY A 197 8.27 -4.26 42.51
N ARG A 198 7.62 -5.41 42.32
CA ARG A 198 7.58 -6.50 43.30
C ARG A 198 8.98 -7.09 43.55
N GLN A 199 9.78 -7.29 42.49
CA GLN A 199 11.15 -7.76 42.61
C GLN A 199 12.04 -6.76 43.34
N GLN A 200 11.84 -5.45 43.18
CA GLN A 200 12.54 -4.42 43.95
C GLN A 200 12.23 -4.50 45.43
N ALA A 201 11.00 -4.83 45.80
CA ALA A 201 10.65 -5.04 47.23
C ALA A 201 11.37 -6.27 47.81
N VAL A 202 11.45 -7.38 47.04
CA VAL A 202 12.21 -8.58 47.43
C VAL A 202 13.71 -8.25 47.58
N ASP A 203 14.31 -7.55 46.60
CA ASP A 203 15.70 -7.15 46.65
C ASP A 203 16.01 -6.19 47.83
N ALA A 204 15.09 -5.26 48.14
CA ALA A 204 15.21 -4.36 49.29
C ALA A 204 15.21 -5.12 50.60
N ARG A 205 14.33 -6.12 50.74
CA ARG A 205 14.28 -6.98 51.91
C ARG A 205 15.57 -7.83 52.05
N GLY A 206 16.06 -8.36 50.92
CA GLY A 206 17.34 -9.07 50.88
C GLY A 206 18.53 -8.22 51.37
N GLU A 207 18.64 -6.97 50.90
CA GLU A 207 19.67 -6.03 51.36
C GLU A 207 19.54 -5.73 52.87
N GLN A 208 18.32 -5.57 53.40
CA GLN A 208 18.10 -5.39 54.83
C GLN A 208 18.60 -6.58 55.64
N LEU A 209 18.28 -7.80 55.20
CA LEU A 209 18.78 -9.03 55.85
C LEU A 209 20.30 -9.16 55.73
N GLY A 210 20.87 -8.84 54.58
CA GLY A 210 22.30 -8.82 54.36
C GLY A 210 23.03 -7.88 55.33
N LEU A 211 22.47 -6.66 55.55
CA LEU A 211 23.01 -5.71 56.54
C LEU A 211 22.99 -6.27 57.96
N VAL A 212 21.92 -7.02 58.35
CA VAL A 212 21.85 -7.66 59.66
C VAL A 212 22.92 -8.77 59.79
N ARG A 213 23.08 -9.61 58.77
CA ARG A 213 24.08 -10.68 58.73
C ARG A 213 25.50 -10.11 58.83
N GLN A 214 25.80 -9.03 58.10
CA GLN A 214 27.10 -8.36 58.16
C GLN A 214 27.39 -7.84 59.58
N ARG A 215 26.43 -7.18 60.23
CA ARG A 215 26.60 -6.71 61.61
C ARG A 215 26.86 -7.83 62.61
N LEU A 216 26.34 -9.02 62.37
CA LEU A 216 26.48 -10.24 63.19
C LEU A 216 27.72 -11.06 62.76
N HIS A 217 28.50 -10.60 61.77
CA HIS A 217 29.63 -11.34 61.18
C HIS A 217 29.21 -12.73 60.62
N LEU A 218 28.01 -12.85 60.10
CA LEU A 218 27.45 -14.07 59.51
C LEU A 218 27.42 -14.06 57.98
N ASP A 219 27.89 -13.01 57.34
CA ASP A 219 27.93 -12.85 55.91
C ASP A 219 29.20 -13.41 55.28
N GLU A 220 29.11 -13.84 54.00
CA GLU A 220 30.27 -14.12 53.20
C GLU A 220 30.87 -12.81 52.64
N PRO A 221 32.20 -12.74 52.46
CA PRO A 221 32.84 -11.56 51.84
C PRO A 221 32.18 -11.18 50.51
N GLY A 222 31.67 -9.93 50.41
CA GLY A 222 31.04 -9.41 49.20
C GLY A 222 29.55 -9.78 49.01
N GLU A 223 28.91 -10.48 49.94
CA GLU A 223 27.48 -10.80 49.85
C GLU A 223 26.62 -9.54 49.81
N LEU A 224 26.82 -8.59 50.70
CA LEU A 224 26.08 -7.32 50.71
C LEU A 224 26.27 -6.53 49.42
N ASP A 225 27.47 -6.53 48.85
CA ASP A 225 27.71 -5.83 47.57
C ASP A 225 26.99 -6.50 46.40
N ARG A 226 26.88 -7.83 46.40
CA ARG A 226 26.05 -8.54 45.40
C ARG A 226 24.53 -8.17 45.55
N LEU A 227 24.01 -8.06 46.78
CA LEU A 227 22.63 -7.65 47.01
C LEU A 227 22.37 -6.21 46.57
N ARG A 228 23.29 -5.30 46.85
CA ARG A 228 23.23 -3.91 46.38
C ARG A 228 23.30 -3.81 44.84
N ALA A 229 24.19 -4.59 44.20
CA ALA A 229 24.29 -4.66 42.75
C ALA A 229 23.00 -5.18 42.12
N ARG A 230 22.39 -6.23 42.68
CA ARG A 230 21.06 -6.75 42.22
C ARG A 230 19.97 -5.69 42.31
N ARG A 231 19.87 -4.99 43.44
CA ARG A 231 18.86 -3.94 43.65
C ARG A 231 19.11 -2.76 42.68
N ALA A 232 20.34 -2.42 42.37
CA ALA A 232 20.69 -1.40 41.40
C ALA A 232 20.28 -1.85 39.98
N ALA A 233 20.54 -3.12 39.60
CA ALA A 233 20.12 -3.70 38.33
C ALA A 233 18.59 -3.71 38.17
N THR A 234 17.86 -4.08 39.24
CA THR A 234 16.38 -4.05 39.20
C THR A 234 15.85 -2.63 39.00
N ARG A 235 16.46 -1.60 39.66
CA ARG A 235 16.09 -0.19 39.43
C ARG A 235 16.35 0.25 37.99
N ALA A 236 17.49 -0.15 37.41
CA ALA A 236 17.79 0.14 36.01
C ALA A 236 16.76 -0.54 35.06
N ALA A 237 16.38 -1.80 35.35
CA ALA A 237 15.37 -2.50 34.59
C ALA A 237 13.96 -1.84 34.67
N ILE A 238 13.59 -1.29 35.85
CA ILE A 238 12.35 -0.50 36.00
C ILE A 238 12.41 0.77 35.13
N ALA A 239 13.51 1.48 35.15
CA ALA A 239 13.66 2.68 34.31
C ALA A 239 13.51 2.34 32.82
N GLN A 240 14.13 1.25 32.36
CA GLN A 240 14.02 0.78 30.98
C GLN A 240 12.58 0.36 30.65
N ALA A 241 11.89 -0.36 31.53
CA ALA A 241 10.50 -0.76 31.31
C ALA A 241 9.55 0.45 31.23
N ASN A 242 9.78 1.46 32.08
CA ASN A 242 9.03 2.74 32.01
C ASN A 242 9.31 3.49 30.71
N GLU A 243 10.54 3.51 30.24
CA GLU A 243 10.88 4.10 28.94
C GLU A 243 10.16 3.37 27.77
N ASN A 244 10.16 2.03 27.80
CA ASN A 244 9.45 1.22 26.81
C ASN A 244 7.93 1.52 26.82
N ALA A 245 7.32 1.62 28.03
CA ALA A 245 5.93 2.01 28.15
C ALA A 245 5.66 3.42 27.60
N GLY A 246 6.55 4.37 27.90
CA GLY A 246 6.47 5.72 27.35
C GLY A 246 6.61 5.77 25.83
N ASN A 247 7.52 4.98 25.25
CA ASN A 247 7.69 4.88 23.81
C ASN A 247 6.44 4.29 23.14
N ALA A 248 5.91 3.19 23.66
CA ALA A 248 4.69 2.56 23.16
C ALA A 248 3.47 3.49 23.26
N SER A 249 3.36 4.22 24.35
CA SER A 249 2.30 5.22 24.58
C SER A 249 2.37 6.37 23.56
N ARG A 250 3.57 6.90 23.27
CA ARG A 250 3.78 7.94 22.26
C ARG A 250 3.50 7.43 20.84
N ALA A 251 3.95 6.21 20.52
CA ALA A 251 3.65 5.58 19.23
C ALA A 251 2.14 5.41 19.03
N LEU A 252 1.43 4.98 20.08
CA LEU A 252 -0.02 4.85 20.03
C LEU A 252 -0.71 6.22 19.83
N ALA A 253 -0.28 7.27 20.54
CA ALA A 253 -0.82 8.62 20.34
C ALA A 253 -0.64 9.12 18.90
N LEU A 254 0.54 8.90 18.32
CA LEU A 254 0.81 9.25 16.91
C LEU A 254 -0.13 8.51 15.94
N LEU A 255 -0.34 7.20 16.16
CA LEU A 255 -1.24 6.41 15.33
C LEU A 255 -2.70 6.89 15.39
N LEU A 256 -3.12 7.43 16.53
CA LEU A 256 -4.45 8.01 16.74
C LEU A 256 -4.56 9.46 16.22
N GLY A 257 -3.47 10.06 15.75
CA GLY A 257 -3.43 11.48 15.35
C GLY A 257 -3.53 12.45 16.51
N ARG A 258 -3.12 12.05 17.74
CA ARG A 258 -3.12 12.88 18.94
C ARG A 258 -1.76 13.53 19.18
N ASP A 259 -1.74 14.73 19.75
CA ASP A 259 -0.51 15.46 20.07
C ASP A 259 0.30 14.82 21.21
N GLY A 260 -0.31 13.94 22.01
CA GLY A 260 0.36 13.26 23.11
C GLY A 260 -0.45 12.10 23.69
N PRO A 261 0.21 11.28 24.55
CA PRO A 261 -0.43 10.14 25.21
C PRO A 261 -1.56 10.54 26.15
N ASP A 262 -2.61 9.74 26.19
CA ASP A 262 -3.68 9.88 27.18
C ASP A 262 -3.17 9.45 28.58
N PRO A 263 -3.32 10.29 29.61
CA PRO A 263 -2.95 9.94 30.98
C PRO A 263 -3.64 8.65 31.51
N ALA A 264 -4.82 8.31 30.99
CA ALA A 264 -5.52 7.08 31.35
C ALA A 264 -4.79 5.80 30.90
N TRP A 265 -3.80 5.93 29.99
CA TRP A 265 -2.97 4.79 29.56
C TRP A 265 -1.88 4.43 30.56
N ASN A 266 -1.61 5.26 31.58
CA ASN A 266 -0.62 4.96 32.61
C ASN A 266 -1.10 3.90 33.64
N ALA A 267 -2.40 3.59 33.67
CA ALA A 267 -2.94 2.59 34.56
C ALA A 267 -2.56 1.17 34.07
N TYR A 268 -1.96 0.37 34.98
CA TYR A 268 -1.66 -1.04 34.73
C TYR A 268 -2.87 -1.83 34.25
N ARG A 269 -2.67 -2.65 33.23
CA ARG A 269 -3.67 -3.60 32.72
C ARG A 269 -3.00 -4.92 32.36
N THR A 270 -3.73 -5.99 32.52
CA THR A 270 -3.30 -7.31 32.06
C THR A 270 -3.23 -7.29 30.53
N PRO A 271 -2.11 -7.73 29.92
CA PRO A 271 -2.02 -7.85 28.49
C PRO A 271 -3.13 -8.73 27.91
N PRO A 272 -3.70 -8.39 26.74
CA PRO A 272 -4.73 -9.18 26.09
C PRO A 272 -4.17 -10.57 25.74
N GLN A 273 -5.03 -11.58 25.86
CA GLN A 273 -4.66 -12.97 25.57
C GLN A 273 -5.38 -13.43 24.31
N LEU A 274 -4.67 -14.19 23.49
CA LEU A 274 -5.23 -14.78 22.29
C LEU A 274 -5.96 -16.08 22.64
N SER A 275 -7.26 -16.14 22.36
CA SER A 275 -8.05 -17.38 22.46
C SER A 275 -7.67 -18.37 21.34
N ALA A 276 -8.14 -19.62 21.42
CA ALA A 276 -7.99 -20.55 20.32
C ALA A 276 -8.77 -20.08 19.08
N PHE A 277 -8.16 -20.10 17.91
CA PHE A 277 -8.75 -19.63 16.64
C PHE A 277 -8.52 -20.63 15.52
N THR A 278 -9.33 -20.53 14.45
CA THR A 278 -9.19 -21.34 13.22
C THR A 278 -9.15 -20.42 12.01
N LEU A 279 -8.21 -20.63 11.10
CA LEU A 279 -8.19 -20.03 9.77
C LEU A 279 -9.14 -20.80 8.85
N GLN A 280 -10.22 -20.15 8.40
CA GLN A 280 -11.28 -20.82 7.61
C GLN A 280 -11.09 -20.71 6.09
N GLN A 281 -10.15 -19.91 5.60
CA GLN A 281 -10.03 -19.61 4.17
C GLN A 281 -8.90 -20.39 3.50
N VAL A 282 -9.12 -20.71 2.23
CA VAL A 282 -8.14 -21.38 1.37
C VAL A 282 -6.99 -20.42 1.01
N PRO A 283 -5.74 -20.90 0.90
CA PRO A 283 -4.58 -20.05 0.64
C PRO A 283 -4.72 -19.06 -0.52
N ALA A 284 -5.31 -19.50 -1.63
CA ALA A 284 -5.48 -18.65 -2.81
C ALA A 284 -6.42 -17.45 -2.56
N ASP A 285 -7.51 -17.67 -1.84
CA ASP A 285 -8.49 -16.61 -1.57
C ASP A 285 -7.95 -15.57 -0.59
N LEU A 286 -7.14 -16.00 0.38
CA LEU A 286 -6.49 -15.08 1.31
C LEU A 286 -5.50 -14.14 0.61
N LEU A 287 -4.69 -14.69 -0.31
CA LEU A 287 -3.65 -13.91 -0.97
C LEU A 287 -4.21 -12.92 -2.01
N ARG A 288 -5.34 -13.21 -2.67
CA ARG A 288 -5.97 -12.32 -3.66
C ARG A 288 -6.35 -10.95 -3.09
N HIS A 289 -6.63 -10.87 -1.79
CA HIS A 289 -6.98 -9.62 -1.11
C HIS A 289 -5.79 -8.87 -0.51
N ARG A 290 -4.59 -9.39 -0.72
CA ARG A 290 -3.37 -8.80 -0.19
C ARG A 290 -2.99 -7.52 -0.96
N PRO A 291 -2.89 -6.35 -0.28
CA PRO A 291 -2.60 -5.09 -0.96
C PRO A 291 -1.30 -5.13 -1.80
N GLN A 292 -0.25 -5.83 -1.34
CA GLN A 292 1.01 -5.95 -2.07
C GLN A 292 0.87 -6.74 -3.38
N ILE A 293 -0.05 -7.71 -3.44
CA ILE A 293 -0.34 -8.46 -4.66
C ILE A 293 -1.18 -7.62 -5.60
N LEU A 294 -2.18 -6.89 -5.08
CA LEU A 294 -3.00 -5.94 -5.85
C LEU A 294 -2.13 -4.80 -6.43
N LEU A 295 -1.13 -4.31 -5.68
CA LEU A 295 -0.16 -3.34 -6.21
C LEU A 295 0.63 -3.92 -7.38
N ALA A 296 1.15 -5.14 -7.24
CA ALA A 296 1.90 -5.79 -8.31
C ALA A 296 1.03 -6.13 -9.54
N GLU A 297 -0.26 -6.43 -9.34
CA GLU A 297 -1.24 -6.56 -10.42
C GLU A 297 -1.48 -5.23 -11.15
N ALA A 298 -1.66 -4.15 -10.40
CA ALA A 298 -1.79 -2.81 -10.97
C ALA A 298 -0.55 -2.40 -11.77
N ASP A 299 0.66 -2.77 -11.32
CA ASP A 299 1.91 -2.53 -12.06
C ASP A 299 1.95 -3.30 -13.38
N VAL A 300 1.42 -4.54 -13.43
CA VAL A 300 1.30 -5.32 -14.68
C VAL A 300 0.33 -4.63 -15.64
N LEU A 301 -0.84 -4.19 -15.15
CA LEU A 301 -1.82 -3.47 -15.97
C LEU A 301 -1.26 -2.15 -16.50
N GLN A 302 -0.50 -1.42 -15.68
CA GLN A 302 0.17 -0.18 -16.09
C GLN A 302 1.19 -0.44 -17.19
N ALA A 303 2.06 -1.44 -17.04
CA ALA A 303 3.05 -1.81 -18.04
C ALA A 303 2.39 -2.30 -19.34
N ALA A 304 1.28 -3.03 -19.28
CA ALA A 304 0.49 -3.43 -20.44
C ALA A 304 -0.11 -2.22 -21.17
N ALA A 305 -0.61 -1.23 -20.40
CA ALA A 305 -1.14 0.02 -20.95
C ALA A 305 -0.05 0.85 -21.66
N GLU A 306 1.14 0.94 -21.08
CA GLU A 306 2.30 1.64 -21.67
C GLU A 306 2.75 0.97 -22.97
N LYS A 307 2.90 -0.37 -22.97
CA LYS A 307 3.19 -1.15 -24.16
C LYS A 307 2.13 -0.95 -25.25
N GLY A 308 0.84 -0.96 -24.88
CA GLY A 308 -0.26 -0.70 -25.79
C GLY A 308 -0.20 0.70 -26.40
N SER A 309 0.09 1.72 -25.61
CA SER A 309 0.28 3.10 -26.03
C SER A 309 1.50 3.25 -26.98
N ALA A 310 2.63 2.63 -26.64
CA ALA A 310 3.81 2.62 -27.49
C ALA A 310 3.53 1.93 -28.84
N ARG A 311 2.77 0.82 -28.82
CA ARG A 311 2.33 0.14 -30.04
C ARG A 311 1.44 1.06 -30.89
N ALA A 312 0.45 1.72 -30.29
CA ALA A 312 -0.46 2.64 -30.98
C ALA A 312 0.31 3.78 -31.64
N SER A 313 1.39 4.26 -31.02
CA SER A 313 2.23 5.34 -31.56
C SER A 313 2.99 4.99 -32.86
N MET A 314 3.06 3.70 -33.22
CA MET A 314 3.66 3.25 -34.50
C MET A 314 2.69 3.35 -35.67
N PHE A 315 1.40 3.56 -35.44
CA PHE A 315 0.37 3.67 -36.46
C PHE A 315 0.02 5.14 -36.77
N PRO A 316 -0.61 5.43 -37.90
CA PRO A 316 -1.11 6.77 -38.18
C PRO A 316 -2.10 7.25 -37.14
N LYS A 317 -1.99 8.50 -36.70
CA LYS A 317 -2.98 9.17 -35.86
C LYS A 317 -4.00 9.85 -36.76
N LEU A 318 -5.27 9.63 -36.47
CA LEU A 318 -6.38 10.27 -37.14
C LEU A 318 -7.12 11.18 -36.17
N SER A 319 -7.20 12.46 -36.50
CA SER A 319 -7.93 13.47 -35.75
C SER A 319 -8.93 14.16 -36.66
N LEU A 320 -10.03 14.66 -36.11
CA LEU A 320 -10.90 15.60 -36.78
C LEU A 320 -10.63 16.98 -36.21
N GLY A 321 -10.34 17.94 -37.09
CA GLY A 321 -10.06 19.31 -36.67
C GLY A 321 -10.95 20.32 -37.37
N GLY A 322 -11.25 21.40 -36.66
CA GLY A 322 -11.92 22.55 -37.26
C GLY A 322 -11.50 23.84 -36.55
N SER A 323 -11.40 24.92 -37.31
CA SER A 323 -11.07 26.22 -36.73
C SER A 323 -11.87 27.34 -37.37
N ILE A 324 -12.13 28.36 -36.62
CA ILE A 324 -12.62 29.65 -37.09
C ILE A 324 -11.59 30.69 -36.67
N LEU A 325 -10.83 31.21 -37.65
CA LEU A 325 -9.78 32.16 -37.37
C LEU A 325 -10.17 33.55 -37.89
N TYR A 326 -10.04 34.55 -37.05
CA TYR A 326 -10.12 35.98 -37.38
C TYR A 326 -8.72 36.57 -37.35
N ALA A 327 -8.33 37.26 -38.46
CA ALA A 327 -7.05 37.94 -38.56
C ALA A 327 -7.27 39.44 -38.80
N TYR A 328 -6.59 40.30 -38.04
CA TYR A 328 -6.61 41.74 -38.18
C TYR A 328 -5.21 42.31 -38.29
N ASN A 329 -4.95 43.12 -39.39
CA ASN A 329 -3.66 43.76 -39.57
C ASN A 329 -3.57 45.01 -38.69
N LEU A 330 -2.68 44.99 -37.71
CA LEU A 330 -2.46 46.10 -36.78
C LEU A 330 -1.64 47.24 -37.38
N THR A 331 -0.75 46.96 -38.35
CA THR A 331 0.18 47.92 -38.96
C THR A 331 -0.57 48.88 -39.86
N GLN A 332 -1.49 48.37 -40.66
CA GLN A 332 -2.21 49.16 -41.65
C GLN A 332 -3.56 49.69 -41.12
N ASN A 333 -3.92 49.38 -39.89
CA ASN A 333 -5.22 49.67 -39.30
C ASN A 333 -6.40 49.34 -40.25
N ALA A 334 -6.16 48.41 -41.16
CA ALA A 334 -7.12 47.96 -42.13
C ALA A 334 -7.64 46.60 -41.70
N ARG A 335 -8.95 46.40 -41.70
CA ARG A 335 -9.46 45.06 -41.91
C ARG A 335 -8.91 44.61 -43.26
N SER A 336 -7.84 43.88 -43.29
CA SER A 336 -7.60 43.04 -44.45
C SER A 336 -8.89 42.28 -44.65
N ASN A 337 -9.35 42.02 -45.87
CA ASN A 337 -10.52 41.20 -46.16
C ASN A 337 -10.45 39.92 -45.34
N SER A 338 -10.63 40.08 -44.08
CA SER A 338 -10.53 39.04 -43.05
C SER A 338 -11.91 38.46 -42.96
N ASP A 339 -12.15 37.68 -43.90
CA ASP A 339 -13.21 36.77 -43.79
C ASP A 339 -12.77 35.76 -42.76
N SER A 340 -13.57 35.62 -41.71
CA SER A 340 -13.44 34.46 -40.84
C SER A 340 -13.47 33.23 -41.72
N SER A 341 -12.33 32.54 -41.85
CA SER A 341 -12.25 31.33 -42.64
C SER A 341 -12.50 30.14 -41.77
N PRO A 342 -13.74 29.59 -41.76
CA PRO A 342 -13.98 28.31 -41.11
C PRO A 342 -13.27 27.22 -41.89
N SER A 343 -12.53 26.39 -41.18
CA SER A 343 -11.91 25.17 -41.75
C SER A 343 -12.40 23.99 -40.95
N ILE A 344 -12.73 22.90 -41.60
CA ILE A 344 -13.02 21.61 -40.98
C ILE A 344 -12.50 20.49 -41.85
N GLY A 345 -11.87 19.50 -41.29
CA GLY A 345 -11.38 18.35 -42.03
C GLY A 345 -10.68 17.29 -41.15
N PRO A 346 -10.46 16.11 -41.74
CA PRO A 346 -9.63 15.10 -41.10
C PRO A 346 -8.15 15.52 -41.15
N TYR A 347 -7.46 15.29 -40.05
CA TYR A 347 -6.02 15.42 -39.93
C TYR A 347 -5.38 14.05 -39.71
N ILE A 348 -4.45 13.66 -40.58
CA ILE A 348 -3.77 12.37 -40.48
C ILE A 348 -2.28 12.63 -40.28
N ASP A 349 -1.75 12.20 -39.16
CA ASP A 349 -0.31 12.21 -38.87
C ASP A 349 0.27 10.81 -39.04
N ILE A 350 1.13 10.64 -40.07
CA ILE A 350 1.74 9.35 -40.42
C ILE A 350 3.23 9.40 -40.06
N PRO A 351 3.66 8.62 -39.05
CA PRO A 351 5.07 8.56 -38.69
C PRO A 351 5.88 7.80 -39.74
N LEU A 352 6.66 8.53 -40.52
CA LEU A 352 7.43 7.93 -41.62
C LEU A 352 8.83 7.49 -41.20
N TRP A 353 9.53 8.34 -40.44
CA TRP A 353 10.92 8.06 -40.05
C TRP A 353 11.28 8.76 -38.75
N ASP A 354 11.82 8.00 -37.80
CA ASP A 354 12.20 8.47 -36.46
C ASP A 354 13.46 7.80 -35.91
N TRP A 355 14.31 7.28 -36.81
CA TRP A 355 15.53 6.58 -36.42
C TRP A 355 15.31 5.36 -35.51
N GLY A 356 14.14 4.78 -35.58
CA GLY A 356 13.76 3.60 -34.79
C GLY A 356 13.31 3.90 -33.36
N GLN A 357 13.08 5.15 -32.97
CA GLN A 357 12.72 5.57 -31.64
C GLN A 357 11.42 4.89 -31.12
N ARG A 358 10.35 4.91 -31.95
CA ARG A 358 9.07 4.26 -31.56
C ARG A 358 9.21 2.75 -31.39
N ARG A 359 9.98 2.12 -32.28
CA ARG A 359 10.26 0.68 -32.18
C ARG A 359 11.05 0.35 -30.92
N ALA A 360 12.06 1.14 -30.59
CA ALA A 360 12.85 0.98 -29.37
C ALA A 360 11.98 1.18 -28.11
N ARG A 361 11.08 2.18 -28.12
CA ARG A 361 10.11 2.41 -27.04
C ARG A 361 9.21 1.20 -26.84
N TYR A 362 8.60 0.67 -27.91
CA TYR A 362 7.75 -0.52 -27.82
C TYR A 362 8.52 -1.73 -27.27
N GLN A 363 9.75 -1.96 -27.71
CA GLN A 363 10.58 -3.05 -27.21
C GLN A 363 10.98 -2.85 -25.74
N SER A 364 11.23 -1.61 -25.34
CA SER A 364 11.48 -1.27 -23.93
C SER A 364 10.27 -1.59 -23.07
N ASP A 365 9.09 -1.12 -23.48
CA ASP A 365 7.86 -1.32 -22.72
C ASP A 365 7.42 -2.81 -22.70
N ASP A 366 7.74 -3.58 -23.74
CA ASP A 366 7.62 -5.04 -23.75
C ASP A 366 8.48 -5.69 -22.65
N LYS A 367 9.72 -5.25 -22.50
CA LYS A 367 10.59 -5.74 -21.41
C LYS A 367 10.16 -5.27 -20.03
N GLN A 368 9.56 -4.08 -19.92
CA GLN A 368 8.98 -3.62 -18.65
C GLN A 368 7.77 -4.45 -18.26
N LEU A 369 6.92 -4.88 -19.21
CA LEU A 369 5.84 -5.81 -18.95
C LEU A 369 6.35 -7.18 -18.48
N ASP A 370 7.40 -7.74 -19.14
CA ASP A 370 8.06 -8.96 -18.67
C ASP A 370 8.56 -8.81 -17.22
N ALA A 371 9.17 -7.66 -16.90
CA ALA A 371 9.66 -7.36 -15.55
C ALA A 371 8.52 -7.24 -14.52
N ALA A 372 7.41 -6.59 -14.89
CA ALA A 372 6.23 -6.46 -14.02
C ALA A 372 5.60 -7.83 -13.71
N LEU A 373 5.52 -8.74 -14.69
CA LEU A 373 5.04 -10.11 -14.48
C LEU A 373 5.93 -10.89 -13.50
N LEU A 374 7.25 -10.71 -13.57
CA LEU A 374 8.18 -11.28 -12.58
C LEU A 374 8.00 -10.62 -11.21
N GLY A 375 7.71 -9.32 -11.16
CA GLY A 375 7.35 -8.58 -9.95
C GLY A 375 6.11 -9.16 -9.27
N TYR A 376 5.05 -9.39 -10.04
CA TYR A 376 3.83 -10.04 -9.56
C TYR A 376 4.12 -11.43 -8.98
N ARG A 377 4.83 -12.28 -9.72
CA ARG A 377 5.22 -13.61 -9.23
C ARG A 377 6.02 -13.53 -7.92
N LYS A 378 6.95 -12.57 -7.82
CA LYS A 378 7.72 -12.34 -6.60
C LYS A 378 6.81 -11.94 -5.43
N ALA A 379 5.84 -11.05 -5.65
CA ALA A 379 4.89 -10.62 -4.62
C ALA A 379 4.05 -11.79 -4.08
N VAL A 380 3.59 -12.69 -4.96
CA VAL A 380 2.88 -13.92 -4.57
C VAL A 380 3.77 -14.83 -3.72
N LEU A 381 5.01 -15.11 -4.16
CA LEU A 381 5.94 -15.95 -3.41
C LEU A 381 6.30 -15.35 -2.05
N GLN A 382 6.50 -14.04 -1.97
CA GLN A 382 6.72 -13.35 -0.70
C GLN A 382 5.49 -13.46 0.21
N GLY A 383 4.28 -13.32 -0.33
CA GLY A 383 3.03 -13.52 0.41
C GLY A 383 2.95 -14.91 1.03
N VAL A 384 3.23 -15.95 0.26
CA VAL A 384 3.27 -17.33 0.76
C VAL A 384 4.30 -17.49 1.89
N ALA A 385 5.53 -17.00 1.67
CA ALA A 385 6.60 -17.13 2.67
C ALA A 385 6.28 -16.37 3.98
N GLU A 386 5.65 -15.21 3.90
CA GLU A 386 5.25 -14.43 5.09
C GLU A 386 4.15 -15.13 5.89
N VAL A 387 3.14 -15.72 5.21
CA VAL A 387 2.08 -16.47 5.90
C VAL A 387 2.65 -17.72 6.57
N GLU A 388 3.47 -18.51 5.85
CA GLU A 388 4.14 -19.70 6.40
C GLU A 388 5.04 -19.33 7.59
N GLY A 389 5.80 -18.25 7.47
CA GLY A 389 6.65 -17.73 8.55
C GLY A 389 5.85 -17.32 9.79
N ALA A 390 4.69 -16.66 9.60
CA ALA A 390 3.81 -16.26 10.68
C ALA A 390 3.15 -17.47 11.38
N LEU A 391 2.66 -18.46 10.61
CA LEU A 391 2.13 -19.72 11.14
C LEU A 391 3.19 -20.49 11.95
N GLY A 392 4.39 -20.59 11.42
CA GLY A 392 5.51 -21.22 12.13
C GLY A 392 5.91 -20.48 13.41
N SER A 393 5.80 -19.14 13.41
CA SER A 393 6.01 -18.34 14.61
C SER A 393 4.95 -18.61 15.67
N LEU A 394 3.67 -18.64 15.28
CA LEU A 394 2.58 -18.99 16.20
C LEU A 394 2.76 -20.35 16.85
N ALA A 395 3.05 -21.38 16.06
CA ALA A 395 3.28 -22.73 16.57
C ALA A 395 4.44 -22.78 17.60
N ARG A 396 5.54 -22.06 17.32
CA ARG A 396 6.66 -21.97 18.28
C ARG A 396 6.27 -21.25 19.56
N GLN A 397 5.49 -20.16 19.48
CA GLN A 397 5.04 -19.44 20.66
C GLN A 397 4.06 -20.28 21.48
N ASP A 398 3.17 -21.05 20.87
CA ASP A 398 2.27 -21.96 21.58
C ASP A 398 3.06 -23.01 22.39
N SER A 399 4.08 -23.64 21.79
CA SER A 399 4.97 -24.58 22.47
C SER A 399 5.75 -23.93 23.62
N SER A 400 6.27 -22.71 23.38
CA SER A 400 6.99 -21.95 24.39
C SER A 400 6.10 -21.61 25.59
N ILE A 401 4.88 -21.14 25.35
CA ILE A 401 3.92 -20.80 26.40
C ILE A 401 3.57 -22.02 27.24
N GLN A 402 3.34 -23.20 26.63
CA GLN A 402 3.08 -24.43 27.39
C GLN A 402 4.23 -24.75 28.35
N SER A 403 5.48 -24.66 27.88
CA SER A 403 6.66 -24.89 28.72
C SER A 403 6.80 -23.85 29.85
N LEU A 404 6.57 -22.57 29.54
CA LEU A 404 6.66 -21.48 30.52
C LEU A 404 5.50 -21.49 31.53
N GLN A 405 4.32 -22.00 31.15
CA GLN A 405 3.22 -22.20 32.08
C GLN A 405 3.58 -23.27 33.17
N VAL A 406 4.21 -24.35 32.74
CA VAL A 406 4.71 -25.40 33.68
C VAL A 406 5.79 -24.80 34.58
N ALA A 407 6.72 -23.98 34.04
CA ALA A 407 7.77 -23.34 34.83
C ALA A 407 7.19 -22.34 35.86
N ASP A 408 6.25 -21.47 35.46
CA ASP A 408 5.60 -20.50 36.30
C ASP A 408 4.83 -21.20 37.45
N GLU A 409 4.08 -22.26 37.14
CA GLU A 409 3.34 -23.05 38.14
C GLU A 409 4.29 -23.74 39.11
N ALA A 410 5.35 -24.39 38.64
CA ALA A 410 6.37 -25.03 39.48
C ALA A 410 7.04 -23.99 40.40
N ALA A 411 7.39 -22.81 39.88
CA ALA A 411 7.98 -21.71 40.65
C ALA A 411 7.02 -21.19 41.72
N ARG A 412 5.74 -21.00 41.39
CA ARG A 412 4.71 -20.61 42.40
C ARG A 412 4.54 -21.63 43.49
N GLN A 413 4.47 -22.91 43.14
CA GLN A 413 4.40 -23.99 44.15
C GLN A 413 5.66 -24.03 45.01
N GLN A 414 6.83 -23.75 44.45
CA GLN A 414 8.06 -23.68 45.26
C GLN A 414 8.03 -22.50 46.24
N VAL A 415 7.50 -21.33 45.86
CA VAL A 415 7.28 -20.21 46.79
C VAL A 415 6.41 -20.62 47.96
N VAL A 416 5.29 -21.31 47.71
CA VAL A 416 4.37 -21.79 48.78
C VAL A 416 5.07 -22.78 49.72
N ARG A 417 5.82 -23.77 49.15
CA ARG A 417 6.58 -24.73 49.97
C ARG A 417 7.66 -24.04 50.79
N GLN A 418 8.40 -23.15 50.19
CA GLN A 418 9.49 -22.43 50.84
C GLN A 418 8.98 -21.51 51.98
N ALA A 419 7.86 -20.81 51.74
CA ALA A 419 7.23 -19.99 52.76
C ALA A 419 6.81 -20.85 53.99
N ARG A 420 6.30 -22.07 53.74
CA ARG A 420 5.99 -23.01 54.82
C ARG A 420 7.21 -23.46 55.60
N GLN A 421 8.34 -23.74 54.90
CA GLN A 421 9.60 -24.11 55.56
C GLN A 421 10.15 -22.98 56.43
N VAL A 422 10.10 -21.74 55.93
CA VAL A 422 10.51 -20.54 56.68
C VAL A 422 9.62 -20.38 57.94
N GLN A 423 8.30 -20.56 57.82
CA GLN A 423 7.40 -20.49 58.99
C GLN A 423 7.69 -21.55 60.05
N LEU A 424 8.16 -22.73 59.63
CA LEU A 424 8.52 -23.83 60.54
C LEU A 424 9.97 -23.72 61.06
N GLY A 425 10.71 -22.69 60.67
CA GLY A 425 12.12 -22.52 61.05
C GLY A 425 13.08 -23.49 60.37
N LEU A 426 12.64 -24.19 59.30
CA LEU A 426 13.42 -25.19 58.57
C LEU A 426 14.24 -24.58 57.42
N SER A 427 14.00 -23.31 57.10
CA SER A 427 14.75 -22.56 56.06
C SER A 427 14.83 -21.09 56.46
N SER A 428 15.83 -20.41 55.89
CA SER A 428 16.00 -18.98 56.11
C SER A 428 15.01 -18.13 55.33
N GLU A 429 14.71 -16.92 55.83
CA GLU A 429 13.94 -15.93 55.07
C GLU A 429 14.69 -15.57 53.77
N PHE A 430 16.02 -15.58 53.77
CA PHE A 430 16.85 -15.30 52.62
C PHE A 430 16.57 -16.27 51.46
N ASP A 431 16.49 -17.58 51.75
CA ASP A 431 16.13 -18.61 50.75
C ASP A 431 14.72 -18.40 50.21
N GLY A 432 13.80 -17.90 51.05
CA GLY A 432 12.47 -17.50 50.64
C GLY A 432 12.44 -16.37 49.64
N LEU A 433 13.30 -15.36 49.81
CA LEU A 433 13.40 -14.24 48.86
C LEU A 433 13.98 -14.64 47.49
N GLU A 434 14.98 -15.54 47.47
CA GLU A 434 15.51 -16.07 46.22
C GLU A 434 14.44 -16.84 45.42
N THR A 435 13.63 -17.65 46.15
CA THR A 435 12.52 -18.39 45.55
C THR A 435 11.45 -17.46 44.97
N GLN A 436 11.09 -16.39 45.71
CA GLN A 436 10.14 -15.37 45.24
C GLN A 436 10.67 -14.66 43.99
N ARG A 437 11.97 -14.31 43.96
CA ARG A 437 12.60 -13.69 42.80
C ARG A 437 12.52 -14.57 41.57
N ALA A 438 12.84 -15.88 41.72
CA ALA A 438 12.75 -16.85 40.64
C ALA A 438 11.32 -16.97 40.08
N ALA A 439 10.32 -16.94 40.95
CA ALA A 439 8.91 -16.98 40.52
C ALA A 439 8.48 -15.70 39.76
N LEU A 440 8.95 -14.52 40.19
CA LEU A 440 8.68 -13.27 39.47
C LEU A 440 9.33 -13.27 38.08
N SER A 441 10.55 -13.82 37.95
CA SER A 441 11.21 -14.00 36.64
C SER A 441 10.41 -14.93 35.73
N ALA A 442 10.04 -16.13 36.23
CA ALA A 442 9.25 -17.09 35.45
C ALA A 442 7.92 -16.49 34.98
N LYS A 443 7.28 -15.66 35.81
CA LYS A 443 6.06 -14.94 35.43
C LYS A 443 6.30 -13.89 34.35
N ALA A 444 7.42 -13.17 34.41
CA ALA A 444 7.79 -12.18 33.41
C ALA A 444 8.05 -12.86 32.05
N ASP A 445 8.75 -13.99 32.03
CA ASP A 445 9.01 -14.78 30.82
C ASP A 445 7.69 -15.27 30.18
N LEU A 446 6.74 -15.76 30.98
CA LEU A 446 5.42 -16.18 30.51
C LEU A 446 4.63 -15.02 29.88
N ILE A 447 4.61 -13.85 30.52
CA ILE A 447 3.93 -12.65 30.00
C ILE A 447 4.58 -12.21 28.66
N GLY A 448 5.91 -12.23 28.58
CA GLY A 448 6.64 -11.94 27.36
C GLY A 448 6.26 -12.88 26.21
N ALA A 449 6.21 -14.18 26.46
CA ALA A 449 5.81 -15.18 25.48
C ALA A 449 4.35 -15.04 25.05
N GLN A 450 3.44 -14.74 25.95
CA GLN A 450 2.03 -14.46 25.64
C GLN A 450 1.91 -13.22 24.73
N GLY A 451 2.66 -12.15 25.03
CA GLY A 451 2.75 -10.98 24.15
C GLY A 451 3.29 -11.32 22.76
N ALA A 452 4.38 -12.07 22.70
CA ALA A 452 4.97 -12.51 21.43
C ALA A 452 4.00 -13.36 20.57
N ARG A 453 3.15 -14.17 21.21
CA ARG A 453 2.09 -14.92 20.52
C ARG A 453 1.05 -14.00 19.86
N VAL A 454 0.61 -12.97 20.57
CA VAL A 454 -0.34 -11.98 20.01
C VAL A 454 0.30 -11.21 18.85
N LEU A 455 1.58 -10.85 18.95
CA LEU A 455 2.32 -10.21 17.86
C LEU A 455 2.45 -11.13 16.64
N ALA A 456 2.72 -12.43 16.85
CA ALA A 456 2.75 -13.42 15.77
C ALA A 456 1.39 -13.56 15.08
N PHE A 457 0.30 -13.50 15.84
CA PHE A 457 -1.06 -13.48 15.33
C PHE A 457 -1.35 -12.21 14.50
N ALA A 458 -0.99 -11.03 15.00
CA ALA A 458 -1.12 -9.78 14.25
C ALA A 458 -0.30 -9.82 12.94
N SER A 459 0.90 -10.40 12.99
CA SER A 459 1.75 -10.59 11.79
C SER A 459 1.12 -11.52 10.78
N LEU A 460 0.43 -12.59 11.23
CA LEU A 460 -0.31 -13.49 10.34
C LEU A 460 -1.41 -12.74 9.60
N TYR A 461 -2.23 -11.95 10.31
CA TYR A 461 -3.31 -11.20 9.66
C TYR A 461 -2.79 -10.11 8.72
N ARG A 462 -1.70 -9.46 9.06
CA ARG A 462 -0.99 -8.57 8.14
C ARG A 462 -0.50 -9.32 6.88
N ALA A 463 0.01 -10.54 7.05
CA ALA A 463 0.51 -11.37 5.94
C ALA A 463 -0.60 -11.87 5.03
N VAL A 464 -1.78 -12.17 5.53
CA VAL A 464 -2.95 -12.56 4.72
C VAL A 464 -3.71 -11.38 4.12
N GLY A 465 -3.22 -10.16 4.35
CA GLY A 465 -3.76 -8.96 3.71
C GLY A 465 -4.69 -8.14 4.60
N GLY A 466 -4.90 -8.49 5.87
CA GLY A 466 -5.78 -7.78 6.80
C GLY A 466 -7.06 -7.31 6.12
N ALA A 467 -8.15 -7.07 6.79
CA ALA A 467 -9.40 -6.77 6.11
C ALA A 467 -9.37 -5.44 5.35
N PRO A 468 -9.56 -5.40 4.03
CA PRO A 468 -9.98 -4.19 3.37
C PRO A 468 -11.38 -3.80 3.86
N LEU A 469 -11.64 -2.50 4.06
CA LEU A 469 -13.00 -2.01 4.24
C LEU A 469 -13.82 -2.40 2.99
N PRO A 470 -15.14 -2.67 3.15
CA PRO A 470 -16.00 -2.75 1.98
C PRO A 470 -15.82 -1.44 1.20
N ALA A 471 -15.75 -1.54 -0.13
CA ALA A 471 -15.80 -0.36 -0.97
C ALA A 471 -16.94 0.53 -0.48
N GLU A 472 -16.65 1.82 -0.23
CA GLU A 472 -17.74 2.77 0.02
C GLU A 472 -18.73 2.62 -1.13
N PRO A 473 -20.03 2.48 -0.85
CA PRO A 473 -21.02 2.51 -1.93
C PRO A 473 -20.73 3.79 -2.72
N GLU A 474 -20.58 3.66 -4.04
CA GLU A 474 -20.43 4.80 -4.93
C GLU A 474 -21.58 5.75 -4.60
N GLY A 475 -21.26 6.80 -3.84
CA GLY A 475 -22.22 7.85 -3.56
C GLY A 475 -22.58 8.46 -4.89
N ASP A 476 -23.86 8.39 -5.23
CA ASP A 476 -24.47 9.02 -6.40
C ASP A 476 -23.85 10.41 -6.56
N ALA A 477 -22.95 10.54 -7.53
CA ALA A 477 -22.44 11.82 -7.96
C ALA A 477 -23.62 12.57 -8.59
N GLN A 478 -24.27 13.44 -7.79
CA GLN A 478 -25.18 14.47 -8.27
C GLN A 478 -24.42 15.61 -8.94
#